data_4828aff3edd5e20a52907ce01a940a34
#
_entry.id   4828aff3edd5e20a52907ce01a940a34
#
_cell.length_a   1.000
_cell.length_b   1.000
_cell.length_c   1.000
_cell.angle_alpha   90.00
_cell.angle_beta   90.00
_cell.angle_gamma   90.00
#
_symmetry.space_group_name_H-M   'P 1'
#
loop_
_entity.id
_entity.type
_entity.pdbx_description
1 polymer ?
#
loop_
_entity_poly.entity_id
_entity_poly.type
_entity_poly.pdbx_seq_one_letter_code
_entity_poly.pdbx_strand_id
1 'polypeptide(L)'
;MSARLDLAPEEREQLARLLAELATRTGREDSLGALLGTWRDFVTTVERGYDDSIYEYTNDLSVRDQLEAIAAGAGPALRAKLRGALAEDDRRFEAATQEADRALGEFAEQPPSWWRRVPRRLVGELAEDLDALG
;
A
#
# COMPACT_ATOMS: atom_id res chain seq x y z
N MET A 1 -4.17 -6.06 -17.32
CA MET A 1 -5.52 -6.49 -16.99
C MET A 1 -5.58 -6.92 -15.54
N SER A 2 -6.39 -6.27 -14.72
CA SER A 2 -6.50 -6.68 -13.34
C SER A 2 -7.25 -8.01 -13.26
N ALA A 3 -6.65 -8.98 -12.58
CA ALA A 3 -7.31 -10.24 -12.33
C ALA A 3 -8.51 -10.00 -11.40
N ARG A 4 -9.68 -10.44 -11.78
CA ARG A 4 -10.81 -10.45 -10.87
C ARG A 4 -10.55 -11.51 -9.83
N LEU A 5 -10.71 -11.13 -8.55
CA LEU A 5 -10.68 -12.11 -7.48
C LEU A 5 -11.95 -12.94 -7.53
N ASP A 6 -11.76 -14.23 -7.66
CA ASP A 6 -12.87 -15.18 -7.69
C ASP A 6 -13.11 -15.67 -6.26
N LEU A 7 -14.07 -15.05 -5.58
CA LEU A 7 -14.33 -15.29 -4.17
C LEU A 7 -15.56 -16.19 -3.96
N ALA A 8 -15.41 -17.16 -3.06
CA ALA A 8 -16.54 -17.97 -2.58
C ALA A 8 -17.48 -17.08 -1.73
N PRO A 9 -18.75 -17.48 -1.54
CA PRO A 9 -19.68 -16.68 -0.73
C PRO A 9 -19.19 -16.34 0.68
N GLU A 10 -18.57 -17.28 1.36
CA GLU A 10 -18.00 -17.04 2.70
C GLU A 10 -16.85 -16.03 2.67
N GLU A 11 -16.05 -16.06 1.61
CA GLU A 11 -14.96 -15.13 1.43
C GLU A 11 -15.49 -13.73 1.16
N ARG A 12 -16.58 -13.60 0.39
CA ARG A 12 -17.23 -12.31 0.14
C ARG A 12 -17.79 -11.70 1.41
N GLU A 13 -18.42 -12.51 2.25
CA GLU A 13 -18.94 -12.06 3.55
C GLU A 13 -17.81 -11.59 4.45
N GLN A 14 -16.75 -12.35 4.51
CA GLN A 14 -15.56 -12.03 5.29
C GLN A 14 -14.94 -10.72 4.82
N LEU A 15 -14.78 -10.56 3.49
CA LEU A 15 -14.25 -9.34 2.90
C LEU A 15 -15.13 -8.13 3.22
N ALA A 16 -16.45 -8.27 3.08
CA ALA A 16 -17.38 -7.18 3.37
C ALA A 16 -17.26 -6.71 4.82
N ARG A 17 -17.11 -7.64 5.76
CA ARG A 17 -16.92 -7.32 7.16
C ARG A 17 -15.60 -6.60 7.41
N LEU A 18 -14.52 -7.07 6.79
CA LEU A 18 -13.21 -6.44 6.92
C LEU A 18 -13.19 -5.02 6.33
N LEU A 19 -13.84 -4.83 5.20
CA LEU A 19 -13.97 -3.51 4.58
C LEU A 19 -14.81 -2.56 5.45
N ALA A 20 -15.86 -3.06 6.09
CA ALA A 20 -16.70 -2.28 7.00
C ALA A 20 -15.89 -1.84 8.23
N GLU A 21 -15.10 -2.73 8.79
CA GLU A 21 -14.21 -2.41 9.91
C GLU A 21 -13.19 -1.34 9.53
N LEU A 22 -12.61 -1.48 8.34
CA LEU A 22 -11.67 -0.49 7.82
C LEU A 22 -12.34 0.87 7.65
N ALA A 23 -13.54 0.90 7.07
CA ALA A 23 -14.30 2.14 6.88
C ALA A 23 -14.57 2.84 8.20
N THR A 24 -14.87 2.09 9.26
CA THR A 24 -15.06 2.64 10.60
C THR A 24 -13.80 3.33 11.12
N ARG A 25 -12.64 2.74 10.86
CA ARG A 25 -11.36 3.30 11.33
C ARG A 25 -10.90 4.49 10.49
N THR A 26 -11.11 4.44 9.18
CA THR A 26 -10.60 5.48 8.27
C THR A 26 -11.60 6.61 8.02
N GLY A 27 -12.87 6.38 8.29
CA GLY A 27 -13.95 7.32 7.96
C GLY A 27 -14.31 7.35 6.49
N ARG A 28 -13.81 6.40 5.69
CA ARG A 28 -14.08 6.33 4.25
C ARG A 28 -14.47 4.91 3.85
N GLU A 29 -15.45 4.82 2.96
CA GLU A 29 -15.84 3.54 2.38
C GLU A 29 -15.10 3.34 1.07
N ASP A 30 -14.23 2.34 1.02
CA ASP A 30 -13.50 1.97 -0.18
C ASP A 30 -13.77 0.50 -0.50
N SER A 31 -13.93 0.19 -1.79
CA SER A 31 -13.99 -1.19 -2.23
C SER A 31 -12.59 -1.78 -2.30
N LEU A 32 -12.49 -3.09 -2.28
CA LEU A 32 -11.19 -3.74 -2.47
C LEU A 32 -10.57 -3.35 -3.81
N GLY A 33 -11.39 -3.31 -4.87
CA GLY A 33 -10.91 -2.91 -6.19
C GLY A 33 -10.34 -1.50 -6.20
N ALA A 34 -10.97 -0.57 -5.48
CA ALA A 34 -10.49 0.80 -5.36
C ALA A 34 -9.15 0.84 -4.63
N LEU A 35 -9.01 0.10 -3.53
CA LEU A 35 -7.75 0.05 -2.77
C LEU A 35 -6.62 -0.56 -3.59
N LEU A 36 -6.88 -1.66 -4.28
CA LEU A 36 -5.89 -2.31 -5.14
C LEU A 36 -5.47 -1.40 -6.30
N GLY A 37 -6.43 -0.70 -6.90
CA GLY A 37 -6.16 0.26 -7.98
C GLY A 37 -5.33 1.44 -7.50
N THR A 38 -5.63 1.97 -6.31
CA THR A 38 -4.86 3.06 -5.72
C THR A 38 -3.42 2.63 -5.46
N TRP A 39 -3.21 1.44 -4.93
CA TRP A 39 -1.86 0.90 -4.72
C TRP A 39 -1.11 0.76 -6.04
N ARG A 40 -1.75 0.20 -7.06
CA ARG A 40 -1.16 0.04 -8.38
C ARG A 40 -0.76 1.38 -8.99
N ASP A 41 -1.63 2.38 -8.91
CA ASP A 41 -1.36 3.72 -9.45
C ASP A 41 -0.21 4.38 -8.71
N PHE A 42 -0.14 4.21 -7.40
CA PHE A 42 0.97 4.71 -6.60
C PHE A 42 2.29 4.05 -7.03
N VAL A 43 2.31 2.73 -7.19
CA VAL A 43 3.50 2.00 -7.65
C VAL A 43 3.96 2.53 -9.02
N THR A 44 3.03 2.74 -9.93
CA THR A 44 3.33 3.30 -11.25
C THR A 44 3.96 4.70 -11.13
N THR A 45 3.41 5.53 -10.25
CA THR A 45 3.96 6.87 -10.00
C THR A 45 5.38 6.80 -9.45
N VAL A 46 5.63 5.87 -8.52
CA VAL A 46 6.97 5.66 -7.97
C VAL A 46 7.95 5.23 -9.06
N GLU A 47 7.53 4.34 -9.95
CA GLU A 47 8.37 3.90 -11.07
C GLU A 47 8.74 5.05 -12.01
N ARG A 48 7.82 5.98 -12.21
CA ARG A 48 8.02 7.14 -13.10
C ARG A 48 8.78 8.28 -12.42
N GLY A 49 8.76 8.33 -11.11
CA GLY A 49 9.37 9.39 -10.32
C GLY A 49 8.33 10.13 -9.50
N TYR A 50 8.28 9.83 -8.21
CA TYR A 50 7.34 10.48 -7.27
C TYR A 50 7.93 11.84 -6.88
N ASP A 51 7.25 12.93 -7.23
CA ASP A 51 7.77 14.28 -7.08
C ASP A 51 7.06 15.14 -6.01
N ASP A 52 6.06 14.61 -5.34
CA ASP A 52 5.36 15.31 -4.28
C ASP A 52 6.12 15.21 -2.94
N SER A 53 5.59 15.83 -1.88
CA SER A 53 6.25 15.88 -0.58
C SER A 53 6.35 14.51 0.10
N ILE A 54 7.23 14.43 1.11
CA ILE A 54 7.35 13.22 1.92
C ILE A 54 6.04 12.94 2.67
N TYR A 55 5.30 13.97 3.03
CA TYR A 55 4.00 13.80 3.71
C TYR A 55 2.99 13.13 2.78
N GLU A 56 2.93 13.56 1.53
CA GLU A 56 2.07 12.94 0.53
C GLU A 56 2.53 11.52 0.20
N TYR A 57 3.83 11.30 0.12
CA TYR A 57 4.39 9.98 -0.12
C TYR A 57 3.98 8.99 0.98
N THR A 58 4.14 9.36 2.24
CA THR A 58 3.77 8.47 3.35
C THR A 58 2.26 8.29 3.44
N ASN A 59 1.49 9.33 3.12
CA ASN A 59 0.04 9.23 3.07
C ASN A 59 -0.42 8.26 1.97
N ASP A 60 0.14 8.38 0.77
CA ASP A 60 -0.18 7.49 -0.35
C ASP A 60 0.25 6.05 -0.05
N LEU A 61 1.39 5.89 0.60
CA LEU A 61 1.90 4.58 1.00
C LEU A 61 0.96 3.88 1.99
N SER A 62 0.18 4.64 2.75
CA SER A 62 -0.73 4.10 3.76
C SER A 62 -1.81 3.20 3.18
N VAL A 63 -2.10 3.27 1.88
CA VAL A 63 -3.06 2.35 1.26
C VAL A 63 -2.57 0.91 1.37
N ARG A 64 -1.26 0.69 1.34
CA ARG A 64 -0.70 -0.65 1.52
C ARG A 64 -0.91 -1.15 2.94
N ASP A 65 -0.85 -0.25 3.94
CA ASP A 65 -1.19 -0.60 5.33
C ASP A 65 -2.63 -1.09 5.43
N GLN A 66 -3.54 -0.42 4.73
CA GLN A 66 -4.96 -0.78 4.72
C GLN A 66 -5.17 -2.15 4.08
N LEU A 67 -4.53 -2.40 2.94
CA LEU A 67 -4.58 -3.69 2.26
C LEU A 67 -3.99 -4.79 3.14
N GLU A 68 -2.92 -4.50 3.85
CA GLU A 68 -2.31 -5.45 4.78
C GLU A 68 -3.24 -5.76 5.95
N ALA A 69 -3.93 -4.77 6.49
CA ALA A 69 -4.88 -4.98 7.58
C ALA A 69 -6.01 -5.92 7.14
N ILE A 70 -6.51 -5.77 5.92
CA ILE A 70 -7.53 -6.64 5.37
C ILE A 70 -6.98 -8.08 5.25
N ALA A 71 -5.80 -8.23 4.67
CA ALA A 71 -5.18 -9.55 4.49
C ALA A 71 -4.90 -10.23 5.84
N ALA A 72 -4.40 -9.47 6.81
CA ALA A 72 -4.09 -10.00 8.14
C ALA A 72 -5.33 -10.46 8.89
N GLY A 73 -6.46 -9.78 8.70
CA GLY A 73 -7.73 -10.15 9.31
C GLY A 73 -8.47 -11.27 8.59
N ALA A 74 -8.02 -11.64 7.40
CA ALA A 74 -8.71 -12.64 6.58
C ALA A 74 -8.33 -14.05 7.00
N GLY A 75 -9.25 -14.99 6.77
CA GLY A 75 -8.96 -16.41 6.90
C GLY A 75 -7.97 -16.88 5.82
N PRO A 76 -7.42 -18.10 5.97
CA PRO A 76 -6.33 -18.55 5.09
C PRO A 76 -6.64 -18.50 3.60
N ALA A 77 -7.84 -18.92 3.19
CA ALA A 77 -8.20 -18.94 1.77
C ALA A 77 -8.31 -17.54 1.17
N LEU A 78 -8.99 -16.64 1.86
CA LEU A 78 -9.14 -15.26 1.40
C LEU A 78 -7.79 -14.56 1.43
N ARG A 79 -7.00 -14.76 2.49
CA ARG A 79 -5.66 -14.18 2.61
C ARG A 79 -4.78 -14.57 1.43
N ALA A 80 -4.78 -15.86 1.04
CA ALA A 80 -3.99 -16.32 -0.09
C ALA A 80 -4.38 -15.62 -1.39
N LYS A 81 -5.68 -15.41 -1.60
CA LYS A 81 -6.17 -14.70 -2.78
C LYS A 81 -5.77 -13.23 -2.77
N LEU A 82 -5.85 -12.57 -1.62
CA LEU A 82 -5.42 -11.17 -1.47
C LEU A 82 -3.92 -11.03 -1.70
N ARG A 83 -3.11 -11.92 -1.13
CA ARG A 83 -1.66 -11.92 -1.35
C ARG A 83 -1.34 -12.12 -2.82
N GLY A 84 -2.05 -13.01 -3.50
CA GLY A 84 -1.90 -13.22 -4.94
C GLY A 84 -2.22 -11.98 -5.76
N ALA A 85 -3.28 -11.27 -5.38
CA ALA A 85 -3.67 -10.03 -6.06
C ALA A 85 -2.66 -8.90 -5.87
N LEU A 86 -1.92 -8.90 -4.76
CA LEU A 86 -0.92 -7.88 -4.45
C LEU A 86 0.47 -8.21 -5.00
N ALA A 87 0.74 -9.47 -5.29
CA ALA A 87 2.09 -9.97 -5.55
C ALA A 87 2.84 -9.22 -6.66
N GLU A 88 2.19 -8.95 -7.79
CA GLU A 88 2.83 -8.28 -8.91
C GLU A 88 3.18 -6.84 -8.59
N ASP A 89 2.22 -6.09 -8.06
CA ASP A 89 2.43 -4.68 -7.72
C ASP A 89 3.43 -4.53 -6.57
N ASP A 90 3.41 -5.44 -5.60
CA ASP A 90 4.39 -5.46 -4.52
C ASP A 90 5.81 -5.67 -5.06
N ARG A 91 5.99 -6.59 -6.03
CA ARG A 91 7.30 -6.82 -6.65
C ARG A 91 7.77 -5.59 -7.43
N ARG A 92 6.86 -4.94 -8.14
CA ARG A 92 7.18 -3.71 -8.89
C ARG A 92 7.62 -2.62 -7.94
N PHE A 93 6.91 -2.46 -6.82
CA PHE A 93 7.25 -1.46 -5.81
C PHE A 93 8.63 -1.74 -5.21
N GLU A 94 8.89 -2.98 -4.83
CA GLU A 94 10.18 -3.38 -4.27
C GLU A 94 11.32 -3.09 -5.25
N ALA A 95 11.13 -3.42 -6.53
CA ALA A 95 12.13 -3.18 -7.56
C ALA A 95 12.38 -1.68 -7.80
N ALA A 96 11.35 -0.84 -7.63
CA ALA A 96 11.45 0.61 -7.86
C ALA A 96 11.91 1.39 -6.63
N THR A 97 12.14 0.72 -5.51
CA THR A 97 12.47 1.38 -4.24
C THR A 97 13.70 0.79 -3.60
N GLN A 98 14.17 1.44 -2.53
CA GLN A 98 15.30 0.98 -1.73
C GLN A 98 14.96 1.16 -0.25
N GLU A 99 15.70 0.51 0.62
CA GLU A 99 15.46 0.62 2.05
C GLU A 99 15.60 2.07 2.50
N ALA A 100 14.69 2.47 3.40
CA ALA A 100 14.60 3.84 3.87
C ALA A 100 15.14 3.96 5.30
N ASP A 101 16.41 3.91 5.49
CA ASP A 101 17.05 4.01 6.79
C ASP A 101 16.13 4.56 7.90
N ARG A 102 16.24 5.86 8.20
CA ARG A 102 15.45 6.50 9.25
C ARG A 102 14.34 7.42 8.71
N ALA A 103 14.44 7.78 7.44
CA ALA A 103 13.62 8.86 6.90
C ALA A 103 12.11 8.63 7.09
N LEU A 104 11.62 7.44 6.77
CA LEU A 104 10.20 7.13 6.92
C LEU A 104 9.82 6.72 8.34
N GLY A 105 10.78 6.33 9.16
CA GLY A 105 10.53 5.95 10.55
C GLY A 105 9.97 7.08 11.39
N GLU A 106 10.36 8.32 11.11
CA GLU A 106 9.86 9.50 11.82
C GLU A 106 8.40 9.79 11.50
N PHE A 107 7.91 9.33 10.35
CA PHE A 107 6.53 9.56 9.90
C PHE A 107 5.66 8.33 10.03
N ALA A 108 6.20 7.23 10.53
CA ALA A 108 5.46 5.98 10.66
C ALA A 108 5.07 5.77 12.11
N GLU A 109 3.77 5.85 12.40
CA GLU A 109 3.22 5.51 13.71
C GLU A 109 3.12 3.99 13.90
N GLN A 110 3.30 3.23 12.82
CA GLN A 110 3.17 1.78 12.79
C GLN A 110 4.54 1.11 12.85
N PRO A 111 4.61 -0.15 13.33
CA PRO A 111 5.83 -0.93 13.24
C PRO A 111 6.37 -0.99 11.81
N PRO A 112 7.68 -1.08 11.63
CA PRO A 112 8.26 -1.14 10.28
C PRO A 112 7.66 -2.29 9.47
N SER A 113 7.22 -1.97 8.26
CA SER A 113 6.71 -2.94 7.31
C SER A 113 7.65 -2.96 6.12
N TRP A 114 7.68 -4.07 5.37
CA TRP A 114 8.62 -4.20 4.26
C TRP A 114 8.45 -3.10 3.19
N TRP A 115 7.24 -2.54 3.06
CA TRP A 115 6.96 -1.51 2.07
C TRP A 115 7.34 -0.08 2.52
N ARG A 116 7.87 0.08 3.71
CA ARG A 116 8.40 1.37 4.19
C ARG A 116 9.75 1.64 3.53
N ARG A 117 9.70 1.94 2.24
CA ARG A 117 10.85 2.11 1.36
C ARG A 117 10.73 3.44 0.62
N VAL A 118 11.84 3.95 0.13
CA VAL A 118 11.87 5.19 -0.66
C VAL A 118 12.19 4.88 -2.11
N PRO A 119 11.69 5.70 -3.06
CA PRO A 119 11.99 5.49 -4.48
C PRO A 119 13.49 5.51 -4.75
N ARG A 120 13.94 4.64 -5.64
CA ARG A 120 15.32 4.70 -6.14
C ARG A 120 15.52 5.95 -6.97
N ARG A 121 14.48 6.35 -7.72
CA ARG A 121 14.47 7.55 -8.53
C ARG A 121 13.94 8.71 -7.68
N LEU A 122 14.87 9.51 -7.14
CA LEU A 122 14.51 10.65 -6.30
C LEU A 122 14.41 11.90 -7.17
N VAL A 123 13.25 12.52 -7.19
CA VAL A 123 12.94 13.70 -7.99
C VAL A 123 12.09 14.68 -7.18
N GLY A 124 12.09 15.95 -7.57
CA GLY A 124 11.17 16.94 -7.05
C GLY A 124 11.22 17.15 -5.55
N GLU A 125 10.07 17.44 -4.98
CA GLU A 125 9.94 17.78 -3.56
C GLU A 125 10.34 16.62 -2.65
N LEU A 126 10.01 15.38 -3.03
CA LEU A 126 10.40 14.22 -2.24
C LEU A 126 11.93 14.11 -2.13
N ALA A 127 12.65 14.34 -3.23
CA ALA A 127 14.11 14.32 -3.22
C ALA A 127 14.65 15.38 -2.26
N GLU A 128 14.07 16.58 -2.29
CA GLU A 128 14.48 17.67 -1.39
C GLU A 128 14.19 17.34 0.06
N ASP A 129 13.02 16.80 0.34
CA ASP A 129 12.61 16.44 1.70
C ASP A 129 13.50 15.34 2.30
N LEU A 130 13.81 14.31 1.50
CA LEU A 130 14.67 13.22 1.96
C LEU A 130 16.11 13.68 2.19
N ASP A 131 16.60 14.59 1.35
CA ASP A 131 17.93 15.19 1.53
C ASP A 131 17.98 15.99 2.83
N ALA A 132 16.94 16.74 3.14
CA ALA A 132 16.86 17.51 4.38
C ALA A 132 16.82 16.64 5.63
N LEU A 133 16.28 15.43 5.53
CA LEU A 133 16.19 14.48 6.66
C LEU A 133 17.46 13.64 6.83
N GLY A 134 18.20 13.51 5.75
CA GLY A 134 19.44 12.74 5.73
C GLY A 134 20.60 13.55 6.24
#